data_c26b05750389e927aef456289f9f49b3
#
_entry.id   c26b05750389e927aef456289f9f49b3
#
_cell.length_a   1.000
_cell.length_b   1.000
_cell.length_c   1.000
_cell.angle_alpha   90.00
_cell.angle_beta   90.00
_cell.angle_gamma   90.00
#
_symmetry.space_group_name_H-M   'P 1'
#
loop_
_entity.id
_entity.type
_entity.pdbx_description
1 polymer ?
#
loop_
_entity_poly.entity_id
_entity_poly.type
_entity_poly.pdbx_seq_one_letter_code
_entity_poly.pdbx_strand_id
1 'polypeptide(L)'
;NNYPFKTSRSHVWYIAFHETAVVGFMPVKKGHLYYSIDNYFVSGDDPSVLSELLEEVIKDFSSQASLMAGVHKSHVKVFSQKKFQTCVEWKNYDKMHYLPEVES
;
A
#
# COMPACT_ATOMS: atom_id res chain seq x y z
N ASN A 1 -6.20 -7.54 -12.67
CA ASN A 1 -4.84 -7.60 -13.17
C ASN A 1 -4.01 -6.45 -12.63
N ASN A 2 -2.98 -6.81 -11.88
CA ASN A 2 -2.08 -5.84 -11.27
C ASN A 2 -0.66 -6.15 -11.70
N TYR A 3 0.09 -5.13 -12.05
CA TYR A 3 1.50 -5.34 -12.33
C TYR A 3 2.31 -4.11 -11.97
N PRO A 4 3.60 -4.31 -11.62
CA PRO A 4 4.46 -3.19 -11.27
C PRO A 4 4.84 -2.38 -12.49
N PHE A 5 4.91 -1.07 -12.32
CA PHE A 5 5.34 -0.16 -13.36
C PHE A 5 6.40 0.78 -12.78
N LYS A 6 7.61 0.65 -13.25
CA LYS A 6 8.73 1.43 -12.71
C LYS A 6 8.86 2.75 -13.44
N THR A 7 8.60 3.86 -12.75
CA THR A 7 8.68 5.20 -13.32
C THR A 7 10.01 5.89 -13.04
N SER A 8 10.76 5.42 -12.03
CA SER A 8 12.06 5.96 -11.68
C SER A 8 12.83 4.94 -10.84
N ARG A 9 14.09 5.27 -10.50
CA ARG A 9 14.88 4.39 -9.64
C ARG A 9 14.30 4.24 -8.25
N SER A 10 13.61 5.27 -7.77
CA SER A 10 13.12 5.30 -6.39
C SER A 10 11.63 4.97 -6.26
N HIS A 11 10.91 4.81 -7.37
CA HIS A 11 9.48 4.55 -7.31
C HIS A 11 9.08 3.37 -8.17
N VAL A 12 8.15 2.56 -7.66
CA VAL A 12 7.49 1.50 -8.39
C VAL A 12 5.99 1.74 -8.24
N TRP A 13 5.27 1.72 -9.35
CA TRP A 13 3.82 1.91 -9.34
C TRP A 13 3.12 0.58 -9.56
N TYR A 14 2.16 0.28 -8.73
CA TYR A 14 1.26 -0.85 -8.91
C TYR A 14 -0.06 -0.32 -9.42
N ILE A 15 -0.55 -0.88 -10.51
CA ILE A 15 -1.74 -0.37 -11.18
C ILE A 15 -2.74 -1.49 -11.32
N ALA A 16 -3.96 -1.25 -10.87
CA ALA A 16 -5.06 -2.19 -10.98
C ALA A 16 -5.97 -1.78 -12.14
N PHE A 17 -6.30 -2.74 -12.98
CA PHE A 17 -7.17 -2.52 -14.14
C PHE A 17 -8.43 -3.37 -14.01
N HIS A 18 -9.52 -2.81 -14.47
CA HIS A 18 -10.75 -3.57 -14.73
C HIS A 18 -11.05 -3.35 -16.21
N GLU A 19 -10.90 -4.41 -17.01
CA GLU A 19 -10.92 -4.32 -18.47
C GLU A 19 -9.83 -3.35 -18.94
N THR A 20 -10.18 -2.23 -19.57
CA THR A 20 -9.20 -1.25 -20.05
C THR A 20 -9.10 -0.03 -19.13
N ALA A 21 -9.89 0.02 -18.07
CA ALA A 21 -9.92 1.16 -17.17
C ALA A 21 -9.01 0.96 -15.97
N VAL A 22 -8.27 2.01 -15.59
CA VAL A 22 -7.51 2.00 -14.36
C VAL A 22 -8.47 2.21 -13.19
N VAL A 23 -8.53 1.27 -12.27
CA VAL A 23 -9.40 1.34 -11.10
C VAL A 23 -8.65 1.60 -9.81
N GLY A 24 -7.32 1.62 -9.86
CA GLY A 24 -6.53 1.98 -8.71
C GLY A 24 -5.05 2.01 -9.01
N PHE A 25 -4.30 2.69 -8.17
CA PHE A 25 -2.84 2.66 -8.24
C PHE A 25 -2.24 2.82 -6.84
N MET A 26 -1.05 2.27 -6.67
CA MET A 26 -0.33 2.32 -5.41
C MET A 26 1.16 2.52 -5.69
N PRO A 27 1.67 3.75 -5.52
CA PRO A 27 3.09 4.01 -5.71
C PRO A 27 3.87 3.60 -4.46
N VAL A 28 5.02 2.97 -4.68
CA VAL A 28 5.92 2.60 -3.60
C VAL A 28 7.22 3.35 -3.80
N LYS A 29 7.59 4.16 -2.82
CA LYS A 29 8.87 4.87 -2.83
C LYS A 29 9.91 4.05 -2.09
N LYS A 30 11.04 3.79 -2.74
CA LYS A 30 12.14 3.03 -2.15
C LYS A 30 13.09 3.97 -1.42
N GLY A 31 12.97 4.01 -0.10
CA GLY A 31 13.86 4.81 0.74
C GLY A 31 15.03 3.98 1.25
N HIS A 32 15.94 4.62 1.96
CA HIS A 32 17.10 3.94 2.55
C HIS A 32 16.73 3.09 3.77
N LEU A 33 15.84 3.61 4.60
CA LEU A 33 15.47 2.94 5.85
C LEU A 33 14.20 2.12 5.73
N TYR A 34 13.31 2.53 4.85
CA TYR A 34 12.05 1.83 4.63
C TYR A 34 11.47 2.23 3.28
N TYR A 35 10.56 1.39 2.78
CA TYR A 35 9.78 1.70 1.58
C TYR A 35 8.43 2.26 2.04
N SER A 36 7.91 3.24 1.34
CA SER A 36 6.68 3.90 1.75
C SER A 36 5.62 3.88 0.65
N ILE A 37 4.39 3.69 1.08
CA ILE A 37 3.20 3.74 0.23
C ILE A 37 2.47 5.03 0.57
N ASP A 38 2.43 5.97 -0.37
CA ASP A 38 1.75 7.25 -0.20
C ASP A 38 0.96 7.58 -1.44
N ASN A 39 -0.10 8.38 -1.26
CA ASN A 39 -0.88 8.89 -2.39
C ASN A 39 -1.46 7.81 -3.30
N TYR A 40 -1.80 6.67 -2.73
CA TYR A 40 -2.50 5.63 -3.49
C TYR A 40 -3.92 6.08 -3.79
N PHE A 41 -4.51 5.46 -4.81
CA PHE A 41 -5.87 5.76 -5.21
C PHE A 41 -6.62 4.48 -5.53
N VAL A 42 -7.87 4.41 -5.11
CA VAL A 42 -8.76 3.30 -5.45
C VAL A 42 -10.12 3.88 -5.81
N SER A 43 -10.58 3.58 -7.00
CA SER A 43 -11.88 4.07 -7.49
C SER A 43 -13.01 3.55 -6.61
N GLY A 44 -13.88 4.47 -6.16
CA GLY A 44 -15.01 4.11 -5.30
C GLY A 44 -14.63 3.54 -3.95
N ASP A 45 -13.38 3.76 -3.50
CA ASP A 45 -12.86 3.22 -2.24
C ASP A 45 -13.06 1.70 -2.13
N ASP A 46 -12.97 0.99 -3.26
CA ASP A 46 -13.22 -0.44 -3.32
C ASP A 46 -12.17 -1.23 -2.51
N PRO A 47 -12.58 -1.87 -1.41
CA PRO A 47 -11.64 -2.58 -0.55
C PRO A 47 -10.99 -3.79 -1.24
N SER A 48 -11.66 -4.40 -2.20
CA SER A 48 -11.07 -5.52 -2.95
C SER A 48 -9.90 -5.09 -3.79
N VAL A 49 -10.03 -3.96 -4.47
CA VAL A 49 -8.94 -3.41 -5.30
C VAL A 49 -7.77 -2.99 -4.42
N LEU A 50 -8.07 -2.30 -3.31
CA LEU A 50 -7.04 -1.88 -2.37
C LEU A 50 -6.29 -3.09 -1.80
N SER A 51 -7.03 -4.13 -1.42
CA SER A 51 -6.45 -5.37 -0.90
C SER A 51 -5.53 -6.04 -1.90
N GLU A 52 -5.94 -6.13 -3.17
CA GLU A 52 -5.12 -6.73 -4.23
C GLU A 52 -3.82 -5.96 -4.45
N LEU A 53 -3.91 -4.63 -4.53
CA LEU A 53 -2.72 -3.80 -4.71
C LEU A 53 -1.76 -3.99 -3.55
N LEU A 54 -2.29 -3.95 -2.34
CA LEU A 54 -1.47 -4.08 -1.13
C LEU A 54 -0.81 -5.46 -1.05
N GLU A 55 -1.51 -6.51 -1.42
CA GLU A 55 -0.94 -7.85 -1.44
C GLU A 55 0.27 -7.95 -2.38
N GLU A 56 0.18 -7.33 -3.56
CA GLU A 56 1.28 -7.35 -4.51
C GLU A 56 2.50 -6.60 -3.99
N VAL A 57 2.28 -5.46 -3.33
CA VAL A 57 3.36 -4.70 -2.72
C VAL A 57 4.05 -5.51 -1.62
N ILE A 58 3.26 -6.12 -0.74
CA ILE A 58 3.79 -6.94 0.34
C ILE A 58 4.58 -8.12 -0.21
N LYS A 59 4.02 -8.80 -1.19
CA LYS A 59 4.66 -9.96 -1.81
C LYS A 59 6.03 -9.61 -2.40
N ASP A 60 6.13 -8.46 -3.06
CA ASP A 60 7.35 -8.08 -3.76
C ASP A 60 8.41 -7.48 -2.82
N PHE A 61 8.00 -6.77 -1.78
CA PHE A 61 8.94 -5.96 -1.01
C PHE A 61 9.10 -6.32 0.47
N SER A 62 8.21 -7.10 1.05
CA SER A 62 8.25 -7.35 2.50
C SER A 62 9.53 -8.05 2.96
N SER A 63 10.14 -8.84 2.09
CA SER A 63 11.41 -9.53 2.41
C SER A 63 12.64 -8.64 2.19
N GLN A 64 12.47 -7.49 1.54
CA GLN A 64 13.58 -6.60 1.20
C GLN A 64 13.70 -5.41 2.14
N ALA A 65 12.58 -4.93 2.67
CA ALA A 65 12.57 -3.69 3.43
C ALA A 65 11.34 -3.62 4.33
N SER A 66 11.43 -2.74 5.32
CA SER A 66 10.26 -2.36 6.11
C SER A 66 9.30 -1.57 5.22
N LEU A 67 8.01 -1.78 5.41
CA LEU A 67 6.97 -1.09 4.66
C LEU A 67 6.21 -0.14 5.59
N MET A 68 6.10 1.11 5.18
CA MET A 68 5.32 2.13 5.87
C MET A 68 4.25 2.65 4.92
N ALA A 69 3.18 3.17 5.45
CA ALA A 69 2.10 3.70 4.62
C ALA A 69 1.42 4.89 5.30
N GLY A 70 1.03 5.89 4.50
CA GLY A 70 0.12 6.93 4.94
C GLY A 70 -1.27 6.53 4.50
N VAL A 71 -2.12 6.16 5.44
CA VAL A 71 -3.39 5.50 5.18
C VAL A 71 -4.57 6.37 5.56
N HIS A 72 -5.49 6.56 4.63
CA HIS A 72 -6.74 7.27 4.90
C HIS A 72 -7.50 6.54 6.00
N LYS A 73 -8.15 7.29 6.90
CA LYS A 73 -8.91 6.68 8.01
C LYS A 73 -9.90 5.62 7.53
N SER A 74 -10.54 5.86 6.39
CA SER A 74 -11.50 4.91 5.83
C SER A 74 -10.89 3.60 5.35
N HIS A 75 -9.58 3.54 5.18
CA HIS A 75 -8.87 2.36 4.67
C HIS A 75 -8.05 1.64 5.73
N VAL A 76 -8.00 2.15 6.94
CA VAL A 76 -7.20 1.55 8.02
C VAL A 76 -7.54 0.09 8.25
N LYS A 77 -8.83 -0.25 8.16
CA LYS A 77 -9.27 -1.63 8.37
C LYS A 77 -8.66 -2.59 7.34
N VAL A 78 -8.60 -2.17 6.07
CA VAL A 78 -8.02 -3.01 5.02
C VAL A 78 -6.53 -3.24 5.27
N PHE A 79 -5.81 -2.17 5.59
CA PHE A 79 -4.38 -2.29 5.90
C PHE A 79 -4.15 -3.15 7.15
N SER A 80 -5.01 -3.01 8.16
CA SER A 80 -4.90 -3.83 9.38
C SER A 80 -5.10 -5.31 9.09
N GLN A 81 -5.98 -5.65 8.16
CA GLN A 81 -6.19 -7.04 7.75
C GLN A 81 -4.97 -7.63 7.04
N LYS A 82 -4.09 -6.77 6.53
CA LYS A 82 -2.85 -7.17 5.86
C LYS A 82 -1.64 -7.02 6.78
N LYS A 83 -1.83 -7.01 8.08
CA LYS A 83 -0.75 -6.99 9.08
C LYS A 83 -0.06 -5.64 9.24
N PHE A 84 -0.70 -4.56 8.83
CA PHE A 84 -0.22 -3.22 9.14
C PHE A 84 -0.79 -2.77 10.48
N GLN A 85 0.01 -2.03 11.24
CA GLN A 85 -0.41 -1.46 12.51
C GLN A 85 -0.18 0.04 12.51
N THR A 86 -1.09 0.77 13.14
CA THR A 86 -0.97 2.22 13.25
C THR A 86 0.12 2.58 14.24
N CYS A 87 1.07 3.40 13.81
CA CYS A 87 2.11 3.93 14.69
C CYS A 87 1.93 5.41 15.00
N VAL A 88 1.26 6.16 14.14
CA VAL A 88 0.93 7.56 14.41
C VAL A 88 -0.46 7.83 13.87
N GLU A 89 -1.30 8.48 14.66
CA GLU A 89 -2.62 8.90 14.21
C GLU A 89 -2.64 10.40 13.98
N TRP A 90 -3.05 10.80 12.78
CA TRP A 90 -3.32 12.20 12.45
C TRP A 90 -4.82 12.36 12.24
N LYS A 91 -5.26 13.57 11.94
CA LYS A 91 -6.68 13.85 11.82
C LYS A 91 -7.37 13.03 10.73
N ASN A 92 -6.77 12.97 9.54
CA ASN A 92 -7.39 12.33 8.38
C ASN A 92 -6.66 11.06 7.92
N TYR A 93 -5.48 10.81 8.45
CA TYR A 93 -4.63 9.70 8.05
C TYR A 93 -4.01 9.04 9.25
N ASP A 94 -3.69 7.76 9.11
CA ASP A 94 -2.83 7.05 10.06
C ASP A 94 -1.53 6.72 9.36
N LYS A 95 -0.42 6.86 10.08
CA LYS A 95 0.84 6.28 9.61
C LYS A 95 0.87 4.85 10.10
N MET A 96 1.02 3.90 9.18
CA MET A 96 0.98 2.49 9.49
C MET A 96 2.26 1.80 9.08
N HIS A 97 2.58 0.71 9.76
CA HIS A 97 3.80 -0.07 9.54
C HIS A 97 3.42 -1.53 9.38
N TYR A 98 3.99 -2.18 8.37
CA TYR A 98 3.76 -3.61 8.15
C TYR A 98 4.54 -4.41 9.18
N LEU A 99 3.84 -5.16 10.02
CA LEU A 99 4.42 -5.94 11.11
C LEU A 99 3.83 -7.35 11.10
N PRO A 100 4.30 -8.22 10.17
CA PRO A 100 3.72 -9.55 9.99
C PRO A 100 3.95 -10.49 11.17
N GLU A 101 4.97 -10.22 11.98
CA GLU A 101 5.32 -11.07 13.12
C GLU A 101 4.59 -10.69 14.41
N VAL A 102 3.88 -9.56 14.38
CA VAL A 102 3.11 -9.14 15.54
C VAL A 102 1.73 -9.78 15.47
N GLU A 103 1.41 -10.57 16.48
CA GLU A 103 0.09 -11.18 16.55
C GLU A 103 -0.91 -10.19 17.12
N SER A 104 -2.03 -10.08 16.48
CA SER A 104 -3.12 -9.20 16.92
C SER A 104 -4.04 -9.89 17.90
#